data_ce6e5c9ba8dc80370f1ec209b3ae613a
#
_entry.id   ce6e5c9ba8dc80370f1ec209b3ae613a
#
_cell.length_a   1.000
_cell.length_b   1.000
_cell.length_c   1.000
_cell.angle_alpha   90.00
_cell.angle_beta   90.00
_cell.angle_gamma   90.00
#
_symmetry.space_group_name_H-M   'P 1'
#
loop_
_entity.id
_entity.type
_entity.pdbx_description
1 polymer ?
#
loop_
_entity_poly.entity_id
_entity_poly.type
_entity_poly.pdbx_seq_one_letter_code
_entity_poly.pdbx_strand_id
1 'polypeptide(L)'
;MTRTGSISLGLRNWKGLDTALPEIAAAANYAYEKHGLTPFSYPSSSRATSCPQSVSAHCCTVRGTPCVPTPIEVTIGILSRMKTVVGIRLHSLMFSAGQGVPVVGMSYDIKVDGFLKYIGSRTCLQLSSVKAEPLCRLIDECVSGALDNEVHRTAEMLRERESENVKGAAKLLNISEN
;
A
#
# COMPACT_ATOMS: atom_id res chain seq x y z
N MET A 1 -0.11 21.82 14.54
CA MET A 1 0.01 21.23 13.19
C MET A 1 -1.24 20.40 12.91
N THR A 2 -2.08 20.82 11.99
CA THR A 2 -3.23 20.04 11.53
C THR A 2 -2.71 18.85 10.73
N ARG A 3 -3.03 17.63 11.15
CA ARG A 3 -2.66 16.39 10.44
C ARG A 3 -3.34 16.36 9.08
N THR A 4 -2.57 16.33 8.00
CA THR A 4 -3.07 16.50 6.64
C THR A 4 -3.36 15.19 5.90
N GLY A 5 -3.20 14.03 6.53
CA GLY A 5 -3.47 12.75 5.88
C GLY A 5 -2.92 11.55 6.62
N SER A 6 -2.96 10.40 5.97
CA SER A 6 -2.46 9.12 6.51
C SER A 6 -1.60 8.39 5.49
N ILE A 7 -0.64 7.62 5.99
CA ILE A 7 0.17 6.66 5.25
C ILE A 7 -0.19 5.25 5.70
N SER A 8 -0.45 4.34 4.77
CA SER A 8 -0.72 2.96 5.11
C SER A 8 0.53 2.09 5.01
N LEU A 9 0.73 1.24 6.01
CA LEU A 9 1.79 0.24 6.07
C LEU A 9 1.19 -1.16 5.84
N GLY A 10 1.27 -1.66 4.61
CA GLY A 10 0.76 -2.97 4.21
C GLY A 10 1.75 -4.10 4.54
N LEU A 11 1.92 -4.40 5.82
CA LEU A 11 2.87 -5.40 6.30
C LEU A 11 2.21 -6.77 6.50
N ARG A 12 3.01 -7.84 6.46
CA ARG A 12 2.63 -9.21 6.81
C ARG A 12 3.80 -9.90 7.48
N ASN A 13 3.52 -10.92 8.30
CA ASN A 13 4.58 -11.75 8.83
C ASN A 13 5.28 -12.50 7.69
N TRP A 14 6.56 -12.23 7.48
CA TRP A 14 7.39 -12.83 6.44
C TRP A 14 8.84 -12.93 6.91
N LYS A 15 9.54 -13.98 6.47
CA LYS A 15 10.94 -14.18 6.79
C LYS A 15 11.76 -12.98 6.33
N GLY A 16 12.51 -12.34 7.24
CA GLY A 16 13.30 -11.15 6.96
C GLY A 16 12.57 -9.80 7.19
N LEU A 17 11.27 -9.81 7.51
CA LEU A 17 10.60 -8.58 7.90
C LEU A 17 11.20 -7.99 9.18
N ASP A 18 11.55 -8.83 10.16
CA ASP A 18 12.08 -8.37 11.46
C ASP A 18 13.34 -7.52 11.31
N THR A 19 14.20 -7.83 10.34
CA THR A 19 15.40 -7.04 10.00
C THR A 19 15.07 -5.72 9.32
N ALA A 20 13.97 -5.65 8.58
CA ALA A 20 13.51 -4.45 7.88
C ALA A 20 12.66 -3.51 8.75
N LEU A 21 12.07 -4.02 9.84
CA LEU A 21 11.16 -3.27 10.68
C LEU A 21 11.72 -1.97 11.26
N PRO A 22 12.97 -1.92 11.77
CA PRO A 22 13.54 -0.68 12.28
C PRO A 22 13.63 0.41 11.20
N GLU A 23 13.98 0.03 9.97
CA GLU A 23 14.09 0.95 8.83
C GLU A 23 12.71 1.45 8.39
N ILE A 24 11.72 0.56 8.36
CA ILE A 24 10.32 0.90 8.05
C ILE A 24 9.75 1.82 9.14
N ALA A 25 10.02 1.54 10.41
CA ALA A 25 9.58 2.38 11.52
C ALA A 25 10.20 3.78 11.48
N ALA A 26 11.50 3.87 11.14
CA ALA A 26 12.18 5.15 10.96
C ALA A 26 11.54 5.97 9.82
N ALA A 27 11.24 5.33 8.69
CA ALA A 27 10.56 5.99 7.58
C ALA A 27 9.11 6.41 7.91
N ALA A 28 8.38 5.63 8.71
CA ALA A 28 7.06 5.99 9.19
C ALA A 28 7.09 7.20 10.14
N ASN A 29 8.06 7.25 11.04
CA ASN A 29 8.29 8.40 11.93
C ASN A 29 8.65 9.65 11.11
N TYR A 30 9.53 9.52 10.14
CA TYR A 30 9.87 10.60 9.22
C TYR A 30 8.63 11.15 8.48
N ALA A 31 7.78 10.28 7.96
CA ALA A 31 6.53 10.68 7.30
C ALA A 31 5.59 11.45 8.27
N TYR A 32 5.57 11.04 9.53
CA TYR A 32 4.79 11.73 10.56
C TYR A 32 5.39 13.09 10.91
N GLU A 33 6.70 13.18 11.14
CA GLU A 33 7.39 14.40 11.58
C GLU A 33 7.44 15.45 10.47
N LYS A 34 7.78 15.02 9.25
CA LYS A 34 7.98 15.94 8.12
C LYS A 34 6.67 16.34 7.43
N HIS A 35 5.78 15.36 7.19
CA HIS A 35 4.58 15.56 6.39
C HIS A 35 3.28 15.57 7.20
N GLY A 36 3.34 15.33 8.50
CA GLY A 36 2.16 15.22 9.36
C GLY A 36 1.29 14.01 9.06
N LEU A 37 1.82 12.99 8.34
CA LEU A 37 1.09 11.80 7.97
C LEU A 37 0.97 10.86 9.15
N THR A 38 -0.25 10.46 9.48
CA THR A 38 -0.48 9.46 10.51
C THR A 38 -0.23 8.07 9.95
N PRO A 39 0.76 7.29 10.46
CA PRO A 39 0.96 5.92 10.04
C PRO A 39 -0.22 5.04 10.44
N PHE A 40 -0.71 4.24 9.52
CA PHE A 40 -1.82 3.32 9.70
C PHE A 40 -1.42 1.92 9.23
N SER A 41 -1.53 0.91 10.09
CA SER A 41 -1.31 -0.48 9.71
C SER A 41 -2.65 -1.20 9.63
N TYR A 42 -2.95 -1.75 8.44
CA TYR A 42 -4.19 -2.49 8.21
C TYR A 42 -3.93 -4.00 8.33
N PRO A 43 -4.59 -4.68 9.28
CA PRO A 43 -4.53 -6.13 9.40
C PRO A 43 -5.41 -6.76 8.32
N SER A 44 -4.81 -7.41 7.33
CA SER A 44 -5.54 -7.98 6.17
C SER A 44 -5.89 -9.47 6.32
N SER A 45 -5.83 -10.05 7.51
CA SER A 45 -6.23 -11.44 7.73
C SER A 45 -6.75 -11.67 9.15
N SER A 46 -7.70 -12.59 9.27
CA SER A 46 -8.33 -13.05 10.51
C SER A 46 -7.38 -13.70 11.53
N ARG A 47 -6.14 -13.96 11.17
CA ARG A 47 -5.07 -14.27 12.13
C ARG A 47 -4.35 -12.97 12.42
N ALA A 48 -4.57 -12.44 13.60
CA ALA A 48 -3.95 -11.26 14.15
C ALA A 48 -2.42 -11.28 13.95
N THR A 49 -1.98 -10.81 12.80
CA THR A 49 -0.62 -10.33 12.68
C THR A 49 -0.70 -8.89 13.18
N SER A 50 -0.69 -8.75 14.50
CA SER A 50 -0.42 -7.49 15.17
C SER A 50 0.76 -6.84 14.43
N CYS A 51 0.64 -5.57 14.09
CA CYS A 51 1.80 -4.77 13.77
C CYS A 51 2.85 -5.09 14.84
N PRO A 52 4.06 -5.53 14.48
CA PRO A 52 5.07 -5.89 15.48
C PRO A 52 5.18 -4.75 16.49
N GLN A 53 5.28 -5.08 17.76
CA GLN A 53 5.29 -4.09 18.86
C GLN A 53 6.37 -3.02 18.67
N SER A 54 7.46 -3.32 17.95
CA SER A 54 8.53 -2.39 17.61
C SER A 54 8.10 -1.28 16.64
N VAL A 55 7.11 -1.52 15.76
CA VAL A 55 6.50 -0.49 14.91
C VAL A 55 5.35 0.19 15.63
N SER A 56 4.78 -0.48 16.65
CA SER A 56 3.59 -0.01 17.35
C SER A 56 3.85 1.12 18.36
N ALA A 57 5.10 1.42 18.72
CA ALA A 57 5.38 2.49 19.67
C ALA A 57 5.10 3.89 19.10
N HIS A 58 5.17 4.07 17.79
CA HIS A 58 4.90 5.32 17.09
C HIS A 58 3.99 5.17 15.86
N CYS A 59 3.85 3.95 15.31
CA CYS A 59 2.79 3.66 14.38
C CYS A 59 1.48 3.82 15.16
N CYS A 60 0.64 4.76 14.77
CA CYS A 60 -0.64 4.93 15.42
C CYS A 60 -1.34 3.60 15.51
N THR A 61 -1.08 2.98 16.60
CA THR A 61 -2.02 2.09 17.19
C THR A 61 -3.30 2.88 17.23
N VAL A 62 -4.24 2.54 16.36
CA VAL A 62 -5.59 2.51 16.84
C VAL A 62 -5.53 1.45 17.95
N ARG A 63 -5.08 1.89 19.13
CA ARG A 63 -4.97 1.07 20.32
C ARG A 63 -6.35 0.47 20.53
N GLY A 64 -6.42 -0.84 20.46
CA GLY A 64 -7.60 -1.59 20.86
C GLY A 64 -8.68 -1.78 19.78
N THR A 65 -8.47 -1.45 18.52
CA THR A 65 -9.41 -1.92 17.50
C THR A 65 -9.09 -3.38 17.22
N PRO A 66 -9.97 -4.33 17.58
CA PRO A 66 -9.77 -5.73 17.23
C PRO A 66 -9.68 -5.80 15.70
N CYS A 67 -8.78 -6.67 15.20
CA CYS A 67 -8.67 -6.99 13.79
C CYS A 67 -9.97 -7.70 13.36
N VAL A 68 -10.99 -6.92 13.06
CA VAL A 68 -12.25 -7.44 12.54
C VAL A 68 -12.04 -7.70 11.05
N PRO A 69 -12.41 -8.89 10.54
CA PRO A 69 -12.46 -9.13 9.11
C PRO A 69 -13.32 -8.04 8.46
N THR A 70 -12.68 -7.23 7.63
CA THR A 70 -13.36 -6.09 7.01
C THR A 70 -13.72 -6.47 5.59
N PRO A 71 -14.95 -6.19 5.11
CA PRO A 71 -15.30 -6.36 3.72
C PRO A 71 -14.28 -5.68 2.80
N ILE A 72 -14.06 -6.26 1.62
CA ILE A 72 -13.04 -5.78 0.69
C ILE A 72 -13.31 -4.34 0.25
N GLU A 73 -14.57 -3.97 0.10
CA GLU A 73 -15.02 -2.63 -0.28
C GLU A 73 -14.61 -1.58 0.75
N VAL A 74 -14.72 -1.93 2.04
CA VAL A 74 -14.29 -1.06 3.14
C VAL A 74 -12.78 -0.92 3.15
N THR A 75 -12.06 -2.01 2.89
CA THR A 75 -10.59 -1.98 2.76
C THR A 75 -10.15 -1.05 1.63
N ILE A 76 -10.75 -1.18 0.45
CA ILE A 76 -10.49 -0.32 -0.69
C ILE A 76 -10.84 1.14 -0.36
N GLY A 77 -11.99 1.37 0.30
CA GLY A 77 -12.42 2.70 0.74
C GLY A 77 -11.47 3.35 1.77
N ILE A 78 -10.83 2.57 2.63
CA ILE A 78 -9.78 3.07 3.55
C ILE A 78 -8.52 3.42 2.76
N LEU A 79 -8.05 2.51 1.91
CA LEU A 79 -6.83 2.69 1.13
C LEU A 79 -6.94 3.88 0.16
N SER A 80 -8.12 4.13 -0.43
CA SER A 80 -8.37 5.27 -1.32
C SER A 80 -8.21 6.64 -0.67
N ARG A 81 -8.22 6.70 0.68
CA ARG A 81 -8.05 7.94 1.45
C ARG A 81 -6.62 8.15 1.94
N MET A 82 -5.70 7.23 1.65
CA MET A 82 -4.30 7.38 2.03
C MET A 82 -3.57 8.34 1.11
N LYS A 83 -2.58 9.05 1.64
CA LYS A 83 -1.67 9.86 0.82
C LYS A 83 -0.67 9.02 0.06
N THR A 84 -0.26 7.91 0.66
CA THR A 84 0.58 6.89 0.03
C THR A 84 0.43 5.57 0.78
N VAL A 85 0.72 4.47 0.11
CA VAL A 85 0.74 3.13 0.69
C VAL A 85 2.10 2.51 0.50
N VAL A 86 2.75 2.17 1.62
CA VAL A 86 4.02 1.46 1.65
C VAL A 86 3.76 0.01 2.04
N GLY A 87 4.19 -0.96 1.25
CA GLY A 87 3.83 -2.32 1.61
C GLY A 87 4.62 -3.42 0.92
N ILE A 88 4.54 -4.60 1.57
CA ILE A 88 5.00 -5.88 1.04
C ILE A 88 3.83 -6.74 0.56
N ARG A 89 2.58 -6.34 0.84
CA ARG A 89 1.37 -7.07 0.44
C ARG A 89 0.91 -6.63 -0.94
N LEU A 90 0.92 -7.56 -1.90
CA LEU A 90 0.50 -7.29 -3.27
C LEU A 90 -0.90 -6.64 -3.34
N HIS A 91 -1.90 -7.21 -2.65
CA HIS A 91 -3.27 -6.69 -2.70
C HIS A 91 -3.40 -5.25 -2.17
N SER A 92 -2.65 -4.87 -1.12
CA SER A 92 -2.67 -3.48 -0.66
C SER A 92 -2.13 -2.52 -1.71
N LEU A 93 -1.10 -2.92 -2.46
CA LEU A 93 -0.54 -2.13 -3.56
C LEU A 93 -1.52 -2.06 -4.75
N MET A 94 -2.11 -3.20 -5.14
CA MET A 94 -3.07 -3.27 -6.24
C MET A 94 -4.30 -2.40 -5.99
N PHE A 95 -4.92 -2.56 -4.81
CA PHE A 95 -6.12 -1.78 -4.47
C PHE A 95 -5.83 -0.28 -4.40
N SER A 96 -4.68 0.10 -3.85
CA SER A 96 -4.30 1.51 -3.78
C SER A 96 -4.01 2.11 -5.15
N ALA A 97 -3.24 1.42 -5.99
CA ALA A 97 -2.93 1.87 -7.35
C ALA A 97 -4.20 2.01 -8.20
N GLY A 98 -5.15 1.06 -8.10
CA GLY A 98 -6.45 1.12 -8.78
C GLY A 98 -7.33 2.29 -8.32
N GLN A 99 -7.10 2.82 -7.12
CA GLN A 99 -7.78 4.00 -6.58
C GLN A 99 -7.02 5.31 -6.82
N GLY A 100 -5.93 5.28 -7.56
CA GLY A 100 -5.13 6.48 -7.83
C GLY A 100 -4.33 6.95 -6.62
N VAL A 101 -3.93 6.03 -5.74
CA VAL A 101 -3.07 6.32 -4.59
C VAL A 101 -1.64 5.89 -4.90
N PRO A 102 -0.64 6.76 -4.71
CA PRO A 102 0.77 6.41 -4.90
C PRO A 102 1.18 5.24 -4.00
N VAL A 103 1.96 4.32 -4.54
CA VAL A 103 2.41 3.12 -3.81
C VAL A 103 3.93 3.02 -3.78
N VAL A 104 4.47 2.55 -2.67
CA VAL A 104 5.87 2.14 -2.53
C VAL A 104 5.89 0.65 -2.20
N GLY A 105 6.38 -0.16 -3.12
CA GLY A 105 6.49 -1.60 -2.90
C GLY A 105 7.83 -2.00 -2.29
N MET A 106 7.78 -2.86 -1.29
CA MET A 106 8.96 -3.55 -0.78
C MET A 106 8.88 -5.01 -1.21
N SER A 107 9.66 -5.34 -2.24
CA SER A 107 9.61 -6.66 -2.86
C SER A 107 10.38 -7.70 -2.05
N TYR A 108 9.76 -8.84 -1.88
CA TYR A 108 10.34 -10.08 -1.36
C TYR A 108 9.94 -11.27 -2.24
N ASP A 109 9.10 -11.05 -3.23
CA ASP A 109 8.50 -12.06 -4.10
C ASP A 109 8.31 -11.48 -5.50
N ILE A 110 8.52 -12.30 -6.50
CA ILE A 110 8.37 -11.96 -7.93
C ILE A 110 7.00 -11.35 -8.27
N LYS A 111 5.96 -11.64 -7.48
CA LYS A 111 4.62 -11.09 -7.67
C LYS A 111 4.55 -9.58 -7.42
N VAL A 112 5.26 -9.09 -6.40
CA VAL A 112 5.33 -7.65 -6.10
C VAL A 112 6.13 -6.95 -7.18
N ASP A 113 7.29 -7.48 -7.55
CA ASP A 113 8.10 -6.96 -8.66
C ASP A 113 7.32 -6.95 -9.98
N GLY A 114 6.65 -8.05 -10.28
CA GLY A 114 5.85 -8.20 -11.50
C GLY A 114 4.73 -7.16 -11.58
N PHE A 115 4.01 -6.95 -10.49
CA PHE A 115 2.95 -5.95 -10.43
C PHE A 115 3.49 -4.52 -10.61
N LEU A 116 4.56 -4.16 -9.90
CA LEU A 116 5.13 -2.81 -10.00
C LEU A 116 5.67 -2.53 -11.41
N LYS A 117 6.32 -3.52 -12.03
CA LYS A 117 6.72 -3.44 -13.44
C LYS A 117 5.51 -3.30 -14.38
N TYR A 118 4.46 -4.06 -14.13
CA TYR A 118 3.24 -4.02 -14.95
C TYR A 118 2.59 -2.64 -14.95
N ILE A 119 2.56 -1.96 -13.81
CA ILE A 119 2.04 -0.59 -13.70
C ILE A 119 3.07 0.50 -14.05
N GLY A 120 4.28 0.12 -14.46
CA GLY A 120 5.36 1.07 -14.79
C GLY A 120 5.91 1.83 -13.59
N SER A 121 5.65 1.37 -12.37
CA SER A 121 6.10 2.07 -11.17
C SER A 121 7.59 1.85 -10.90
N ARG A 122 8.30 2.93 -10.60
CA ARG A 122 9.70 2.93 -10.17
C ARG A 122 9.90 2.89 -8.65
N THR A 123 8.80 2.92 -7.89
CA THR A 123 8.81 2.99 -6.42
C THR A 123 8.91 1.61 -5.79
N CYS A 124 9.99 0.87 -6.11
CA CYS A 124 10.23 -0.48 -5.62
C CYS A 124 11.57 -0.57 -4.89
N LEU A 125 11.56 -1.16 -3.69
CA LEU A 125 12.75 -1.50 -2.92
C LEU A 125 12.75 -3.01 -2.62
N GLN A 126 13.96 -3.59 -2.46
CA GLN A 126 14.07 -4.98 -2.00
C GLN A 126 13.95 -5.04 -0.47
N LEU A 127 13.04 -5.87 0.05
CA LEU A 127 12.80 -5.99 1.49
C LEU A 127 14.06 -6.39 2.25
N SER A 128 14.89 -7.28 1.67
CA SER A 128 16.11 -7.79 2.28
C SER A 128 17.20 -6.75 2.50
N SER A 129 17.15 -5.63 1.78
CA SER A 129 18.15 -4.55 1.80
C SER A 129 17.53 -3.17 2.00
N VAL A 130 16.26 -3.11 2.41
CA VAL A 130 15.58 -1.84 2.63
C VAL A 130 16.29 -1.01 3.68
N LYS A 131 16.41 0.29 3.41
CA LYS A 131 16.95 1.30 4.30
C LYS A 131 15.97 2.46 4.44
N ALA A 132 15.99 3.09 5.61
CA ALA A 132 15.09 4.20 5.90
C ALA A 132 15.26 5.36 4.90
N GLU A 133 16.50 5.73 4.58
CA GLU A 133 16.76 6.89 3.70
C GLU A 133 16.17 6.73 2.29
N PRO A 134 16.41 5.65 1.53
CA PRO A 134 15.74 5.43 0.25
C PRO A 134 14.22 5.39 0.37
N LEU A 135 13.69 4.78 1.44
CA LEU A 135 12.26 4.70 1.67
C LEU A 135 11.65 6.09 1.95
N CYS A 136 12.32 6.94 2.74
CA CYS A 136 11.90 8.32 2.98
C CYS A 136 11.86 9.14 1.68
N ARG A 137 12.86 8.98 0.79
CA ARG A 137 12.87 9.66 -0.51
C ARG A 137 11.67 9.28 -1.38
N LEU A 138 11.34 7.97 -1.44
CA LEU A 138 10.16 7.53 -2.18
C LEU A 138 8.85 8.03 -1.57
N ILE A 139 8.77 8.11 -0.24
CA ILE A 139 7.63 8.73 0.44
C ILE A 139 7.52 10.21 0.08
N ASP A 140 8.63 10.95 0.06
CA ASP A 140 8.65 12.35 -0.36
C ASP A 140 8.13 12.52 -1.80
N GLU A 141 8.57 11.68 -2.74
CA GLU A 141 8.09 11.68 -4.12
C GLU A 141 6.57 11.44 -4.20
N CYS A 142 6.07 10.45 -3.44
CA CYS A 142 4.64 10.14 -3.40
C CYS A 142 3.79 11.29 -2.81
N VAL A 143 4.31 12.00 -1.82
CA VAL A 143 3.57 13.04 -1.11
C VAL A 143 3.63 14.39 -1.81
N SER A 144 4.70 14.65 -2.56
CA SER A 144 4.93 15.93 -3.27
C SER A 144 4.01 16.17 -4.47
N GLY A 145 3.29 15.14 -4.95
CA GLY A 145 2.51 15.20 -6.18
C GLY A 145 3.34 14.99 -7.45
N ALA A 146 4.63 14.70 -7.33
CA ALA A 146 5.50 14.47 -8.47
C ALA A 146 5.09 13.23 -9.32
N LEU A 147 4.32 12.32 -8.71
CA LEU A 147 3.83 11.09 -9.34
C LEU A 147 2.36 11.17 -9.76
N ASP A 148 1.64 12.27 -9.54
CA ASP A 148 0.19 12.35 -9.74
C ASP A 148 -0.24 11.95 -11.15
N ASN A 149 0.43 12.43 -12.19
CA ASN A 149 0.13 12.08 -13.58
C ASN A 149 0.37 10.60 -13.89
N GLU A 150 1.40 9.99 -13.30
CA GLU A 150 1.71 8.57 -13.45
C GLU A 150 0.67 7.73 -12.74
N VAL A 151 0.31 8.12 -11.52
CA VAL A 151 -0.69 7.45 -10.69
C VAL A 151 -2.08 7.50 -11.34
N HIS A 152 -2.49 8.64 -11.89
CA HIS A 152 -3.75 8.76 -12.62
C HIS A 152 -3.80 7.84 -13.84
N ARG A 153 -2.79 7.87 -14.69
CA ARG A 153 -2.70 6.97 -15.87
C ARG A 153 -2.73 5.50 -15.46
N THR A 154 -2.04 5.14 -14.38
CA THR A 154 -2.06 3.79 -13.83
C THR A 154 -3.46 3.37 -13.41
N ALA A 155 -4.18 4.22 -12.69
CA ALA A 155 -5.52 3.92 -12.24
C ALA A 155 -6.50 3.74 -13.41
N GLU A 156 -6.41 4.59 -14.43
CA GLU A 156 -7.20 4.48 -15.66
C GLU A 156 -6.91 3.16 -16.40
N MET A 157 -5.64 2.85 -16.63
CA MET A 157 -5.22 1.60 -17.28
C MET A 157 -5.74 0.36 -16.51
N LEU A 158 -5.65 0.36 -15.19
CA LEU A 158 -6.14 -0.76 -14.38
C LEU A 158 -7.66 -0.93 -14.50
N ARG A 159 -8.44 0.17 -14.50
CA ARG A 159 -9.90 0.14 -14.70
C ARG A 159 -10.28 -0.37 -16.09
N GLU A 160 -9.58 0.06 -17.13
CA GLU A 160 -9.80 -0.42 -18.49
C GLU A 160 -9.57 -1.94 -18.57
N ARG A 161 -8.46 -2.43 -18.03
CA ARG A 161 -8.15 -3.86 -17.99
C ARG A 161 -9.17 -4.67 -17.19
N GLU A 162 -9.65 -4.14 -16.07
CA GLU A 162 -10.72 -4.76 -15.29
C GLU A 162 -12.00 -4.87 -16.10
N SER A 163 -12.39 -3.81 -16.80
CA SER A 163 -13.54 -3.82 -17.70
C SER A 163 -13.41 -4.84 -18.82
N GLU A 164 -12.24 -4.96 -19.45
CA GLU A 164 -11.97 -5.99 -20.45
C GLU A 164 -12.14 -7.41 -19.90
N ASN A 165 -11.66 -7.66 -18.68
CA ASN A 165 -11.80 -8.95 -18.01
C ASN A 165 -13.27 -9.29 -17.74
N VAL A 166 -14.06 -8.31 -17.27
CA VAL A 166 -15.50 -8.48 -17.03
C VAL A 166 -16.24 -8.81 -18.34
N LYS A 167 -15.96 -8.09 -19.42
CA LYS A 167 -16.55 -8.35 -20.75
C LYS A 167 -16.16 -9.75 -21.26
N GLY A 168 -14.89 -10.14 -21.08
CA GLY A 168 -14.42 -11.47 -21.44
C GLY A 168 -15.15 -12.57 -20.67
N ALA A 169 -15.31 -12.41 -19.36
CA ALA A 169 -16.03 -13.34 -18.51
C ALA A 169 -17.53 -13.43 -18.89
N ALA A 170 -18.19 -12.30 -19.11
CA ALA A 170 -19.59 -12.25 -19.55
C ALA A 170 -19.80 -13.01 -20.87
N LYS A 171 -18.89 -12.81 -21.84
CA LYS A 171 -18.93 -13.53 -23.13
C LYS A 171 -18.78 -15.03 -22.96
N LEU A 172 -17.88 -15.49 -22.07
CA LEU A 172 -17.68 -16.92 -21.79
C LEU A 172 -18.91 -17.56 -21.11
N LEU A 173 -19.62 -16.79 -20.30
CA LEU A 173 -20.80 -17.24 -19.56
C LEU A 173 -22.11 -17.04 -20.34
N ASN A 174 -22.06 -16.55 -21.60
CA ASN A 174 -23.23 -16.17 -22.40
C ASN A 174 -24.19 -15.21 -21.69
N ILE A 175 -23.66 -14.32 -20.85
CA ILE A 175 -24.46 -13.28 -20.16
C ILE A 175 -24.54 -12.09 -21.11
N SER A 176 -25.75 -11.71 -21.52
CA SER A 176 -25.99 -10.48 -22.28
C SER A 176 -25.77 -9.27 -21.38
N GLU A 177 -25.05 -8.27 -21.89
CA GLU A 177 -25.01 -6.95 -21.22
C GLU A 177 -26.43 -6.34 -21.36
N ASN A 178 -27.15 -6.18 -20.24
CA ASN A 178 -28.38 -5.40 -20.13
C ASN A 178 -28.03 -3.95 -19.84
#